data_70f06b16ac22182f58c4f0f8ef14ad62
#
_entry.id   70f06b16ac22182f58c4f0f8ef14ad62
#
_cell.length_a   1.000
_cell.length_b   1.000
_cell.length_c   1.000
_cell.angle_alpha   90.00
_cell.angle_beta   90.00
_cell.angle_gamma   90.00
#
_symmetry.space_group_name_H-M   'P 1'
#
loop_
_entity.id
_entity.type
_entity.pdbx_description
1 polymer ?
#
loop_
_entity_poly.entity_id
_entity_poly.type
_entity_poly.pdbx_seq_one_letter_code
_entity_poly.pdbx_strand_id
1 'polypeptide(L)'
;MREPIISVRELSKRFGDFTAVDRISFDVARGEIFGFLGANGAGKTTAMRMLCGLSYPTSGSGTVAGYDVMREGERIKRRIGYMSQRFSLYDDLTVLENIRLYAGIYGLRRREMLRRTVTLLDRLQFRREAGTLVGSLPLGWKQKLAFSVATLHRPEVVFLDEPTGGVDPVTRRQFWELIYEAAAGGTTVFVTTHYMDEAEYCSRVSIMVDGQVRALGAPAELKRQFAAGSMDEVFRTLARGAKRTE
;
A
#
# COMPACT_ATOMS: atom_id res chain seq x y z
N MET A 1 -13.15 -18.75 -10.86
CA MET A 1 -12.26 -17.60 -10.51
C MET A 1 -12.52 -17.23 -9.08
N ARG A 2 -11.49 -16.98 -8.25
CA ARG A 2 -11.69 -16.50 -6.87
C ARG A 2 -12.26 -15.08 -6.93
N GLU A 3 -13.24 -14.78 -6.08
CA GLU A 3 -13.83 -13.44 -5.98
C GLU A 3 -12.76 -12.42 -5.60
N PRO A 4 -12.64 -11.27 -6.32
CA PRO A 4 -11.62 -10.27 -6.02
C PRO A 4 -11.86 -9.63 -4.65
N ILE A 5 -10.78 -9.34 -3.92
CA ILE A 5 -10.84 -8.60 -2.64
C ILE A 5 -10.98 -7.10 -2.86
N ILE A 6 -10.45 -6.59 -3.98
CA ILE A 6 -10.64 -5.22 -4.45
C ILE A 6 -11.19 -5.29 -5.87
N SER A 7 -12.28 -4.59 -6.13
CA SER A 7 -12.86 -4.46 -7.46
C SER A 7 -13.16 -2.99 -7.74
N VAL A 8 -12.72 -2.47 -8.87
CA VAL A 8 -12.83 -1.06 -9.25
C VAL A 8 -13.37 -0.97 -10.68
N ARG A 9 -14.39 -0.13 -10.90
CA ARG A 9 -15.02 0.08 -12.20
C ARG A 9 -15.21 1.57 -12.45
N GLU A 10 -14.56 2.10 -13.48
CA GLU A 10 -14.66 3.48 -13.96
C GLU A 10 -14.46 4.52 -12.83
N LEU A 11 -13.65 4.21 -11.81
CA LEU A 11 -13.49 5.04 -10.61
C LEU A 11 -12.75 6.32 -10.97
N SER A 12 -13.31 7.46 -10.59
CA SER A 12 -12.75 8.77 -10.91
C SER A 12 -12.73 9.70 -9.69
N LYS A 13 -11.73 10.60 -9.67
CA LYS A 13 -11.65 11.69 -8.70
C LYS A 13 -11.31 13.00 -9.36
N ARG A 14 -12.15 14.00 -9.14
CA ARG A 14 -11.95 15.38 -9.59
C ARG A 14 -11.83 16.32 -8.40
N PHE A 15 -10.99 17.32 -8.54
CA PHE A 15 -10.85 18.46 -7.63
C PHE A 15 -11.04 19.72 -8.44
N GLY A 16 -12.26 20.30 -8.42
CA GLY A 16 -12.63 21.35 -9.35
C GLY A 16 -12.49 20.87 -10.80
N ASP A 17 -11.70 21.58 -11.59
CA ASP A 17 -11.45 21.24 -13.00
C ASP A 17 -10.32 20.19 -13.18
N PHE A 18 -9.56 19.93 -12.13
CA PHE A 18 -8.47 18.95 -12.19
C PHE A 18 -8.98 17.52 -11.94
N THR A 19 -8.76 16.64 -12.92
CA THR A 19 -9.06 15.20 -12.78
C THR A 19 -7.81 14.46 -12.31
N ALA A 20 -7.77 14.11 -11.03
CA ALA A 20 -6.63 13.41 -10.43
C ALA A 20 -6.61 11.92 -10.80
N VAL A 21 -7.78 11.28 -10.86
CA VAL A 21 -7.97 9.89 -11.27
C VAL A 21 -9.11 9.85 -12.29
N ASP A 22 -8.88 9.25 -13.46
CA ASP A 22 -9.81 9.21 -14.58
C ASP A 22 -10.17 7.78 -14.98
N ARG A 23 -11.37 7.35 -14.59
CA ARG A 23 -12.04 6.09 -14.97
C ARG A 23 -11.15 4.84 -14.88
N ILE A 24 -10.46 4.68 -13.77
CA ILE A 24 -9.64 3.48 -13.55
C ILE A 24 -10.52 2.25 -13.29
N SER A 25 -10.13 1.10 -13.85
CA SER A 25 -10.81 -0.17 -13.66
C SER A 25 -9.79 -1.30 -13.51
N PHE A 26 -9.88 -2.06 -12.42
CA PHE A 26 -9.03 -3.22 -12.15
C PHE A 26 -9.61 -4.07 -11.02
N ASP A 27 -9.11 -5.30 -10.90
CA ASP A 27 -9.41 -6.23 -9.82
C ASP A 27 -8.11 -6.70 -9.16
N VAL A 28 -8.14 -6.93 -7.85
CA VAL A 28 -7.05 -7.53 -7.06
C VAL A 28 -7.55 -8.80 -6.39
N ALA A 29 -6.83 -9.90 -6.57
CA ALA A 29 -7.19 -11.19 -5.99
C ALA A 29 -6.80 -11.25 -4.50
N ARG A 30 -7.44 -12.14 -3.73
CA ARG A 30 -7.06 -12.39 -2.32
C ARG A 30 -5.66 -12.97 -2.21
N GLY A 31 -4.84 -12.43 -1.31
CA GLY A 31 -3.46 -12.85 -1.07
C GLY A 31 -2.48 -12.41 -2.15
N GLU A 32 -2.91 -11.57 -3.10
CA GLU A 32 -2.07 -11.01 -4.14
C GLU A 32 -1.19 -9.88 -3.63
N ILE A 33 0.03 -9.76 -4.12
CA ILE A 33 0.86 -8.56 -4.01
C ILE A 33 0.65 -7.76 -5.29
N PHE A 34 -0.09 -6.67 -5.19
CA PHE A 34 -0.47 -5.84 -6.31
C PHE A 34 0.26 -4.49 -6.28
N GLY A 35 1.08 -4.25 -7.30
CA GLY A 35 1.83 -3.01 -7.48
C GLY A 35 1.01 -1.95 -8.24
N PHE A 36 0.97 -0.73 -7.71
CA PHE A 36 0.33 0.42 -8.35
C PHE A 36 1.39 1.47 -8.66
N LEU A 37 1.95 1.41 -9.89
CA LEU A 37 3.14 2.11 -10.32
C LEU A 37 2.80 3.39 -11.08
N GLY A 38 3.72 4.35 -11.05
CA GLY A 38 3.60 5.58 -11.81
C GLY A 38 4.49 6.69 -11.27
N ALA A 39 4.73 7.74 -12.05
CA ALA A 39 5.45 8.93 -11.62
C ALA A 39 4.76 9.63 -10.44
N ASN A 40 5.46 10.55 -9.79
CA ASN A 40 4.86 11.48 -8.83
C ASN A 40 3.77 12.29 -9.56
N GLY A 41 2.67 12.59 -8.86
CA GLY A 41 1.54 13.30 -9.47
C GLY A 41 0.65 12.45 -10.40
N ALA A 42 0.99 11.20 -10.71
CA ALA A 42 0.17 10.34 -11.59
C ALA A 42 -1.24 10.02 -11.03
N GLY A 43 -1.49 10.26 -9.73
CA GLY A 43 -2.78 9.99 -9.07
C GLY A 43 -2.79 8.77 -8.15
N LYS A 44 -1.66 8.07 -7.96
CA LYS A 44 -1.55 6.84 -7.15
C LYS A 44 -2.11 6.98 -5.73
N THR A 45 -1.60 7.94 -4.95
CA THR A 45 -2.05 8.21 -3.58
C THR A 45 -3.53 8.60 -3.54
N THR A 46 -4.03 9.34 -4.54
CA THR A 46 -5.45 9.71 -4.63
C THR A 46 -6.31 8.46 -4.84
N ALA A 47 -5.93 7.57 -5.76
CA ALA A 47 -6.63 6.31 -6.00
C ALA A 47 -6.62 5.44 -4.74
N MET A 48 -5.45 5.26 -4.10
CA MET A 48 -5.33 4.50 -2.86
C MET A 48 -6.22 5.07 -1.74
N ARG A 49 -6.25 6.40 -1.55
CA ARG A 49 -7.09 7.04 -0.53
C ARG A 49 -8.59 6.78 -0.74
N MET A 50 -9.04 6.70 -1.99
CA MET A 50 -10.43 6.31 -2.29
C MET A 50 -10.71 4.87 -1.86
N LEU A 51 -9.79 3.94 -2.16
CA LEU A 51 -9.91 2.54 -1.78
C LEU A 51 -9.86 2.33 -0.26
N CYS A 52 -9.09 3.15 0.46
CA CYS A 52 -9.01 3.12 1.92
C CYS A 52 -10.22 3.75 2.63
N GLY A 53 -11.19 4.33 1.90
CA GLY A 53 -12.30 5.08 2.48
C GLY A 53 -11.87 6.41 3.14
N LEU A 54 -10.72 6.95 2.74
CA LEU A 54 -10.18 8.23 3.23
C LEU A 54 -10.58 9.41 2.33
N SER A 55 -11.09 9.13 1.13
CA SER A 55 -11.58 10.13 0.18
C SER A 55 -12.71 9.53 -0.63
N TYR A 56 -13.76 10.29 -0.89
CA TYR A 56 -14.86 9.82 -1.72
C TYR A 56 -14.53 9.98 -3.20
N PRO A 57 -14.79 8.96 -4.05
CA PRO A 57 -14.77 9.11 -5.49
C PRO A 57 -15.78 10.17 -5.97
N THR A 58 -15.52 10.75 -7.13
CA THR A 58 -16.48 11.65 -7.79
C THR A 58 -17.49 10.85 -8.62
N SER A 59 -17.05 9.74 -9.23
CA SER A 59 -17.90 8.84 -10.03
C SER A 59 -17.27 7.44 -10.10
N GLY A 60 -18.00 6.50 -10.68
CA GLY A 60 -17.62 5.10 -10.77
C GLY A 60 -18.05 4.30 -9.54
N SER A 61 -17.54 3.10 -9.40
CA SER A 61 -17.85 2.20 -8.29
C SER A 61 -16.63 1.36 -7.91
N GLY A 62 -16.64 0.83 -6.70
CA GLY A 62 -15.62 -0.11 -6.26
C GLY A 62 -15.97 -0.72 -4.91
N THR A 63 -15.35 -1.88 -4.65
CA THR A 63 -15.46 -2.57 -3.38
C THR A 63 -14.08 -2.93 -2.86
N VAL A 64 -13.91 -2.86 -1.54
CA VAL A 64 -12.71 -3.32 -0.82
C VAL A 64 -13.14 -4.18 0.34
N ALA A 65 -12.62 -5.39 0.42
CA ALA A 65 -13.01 -6.39 1.43
C ALA A 65 -14.54 -6.59 1.52
N GLY A 66 -15.23 -6.50 0.36
CA GLY A 66 -16.69 -6.65 0.26
C GLY A 66 -17.52 -5.40 0.59
N TYR A 67 -16.87 -4.26 0.89
CA TYR A 67 -17.54 -3.00 1.24
C TYR A 67 -17.41 -1.95 0.14
N ASP A 68 -18.49 -1.20 -0.10
CA ASP A 68 -18.59 -0.14 -1.11
C ASP A 68 -17.75 1.09 -0.73
N VAL A 69 -16.86 1.52 -1.64
CA VAL A 69 -15.95 2.68 -1.42
C VAL A 69 -16.69 4.02 -1.34
N MET A 70 -17.91 4.11 -1.90
CA MET A 70 -18.72 5.33 -1.87
C MET A 70 -19.50 5.49 -0.56
N ARG A 71 -19.89 4.37 0.07
CA ARG A 71 -20.88 4.38 1.16
C ARG A 71 -20.37 3.81 2.47
N GLU A 72 -19.38 2.90 2.43
CA GLU A 72 -19.01 2.08 3.58
C GLU A 72 -17.56 2.30 4.04
N GLY A 73 -17.02 3.51 3.84
CA GLY A 73 -15.62 3.85 4.16
C GLY A 73 -15.21 3.46 5.59
N GLU A 74 -16.08 3.65 6.60
CA GLU A 74 -15.79 3.27 7.99
C GLU A 74 -15.70 1.74 8.19
N ARG A 75 -16.41 0.96 7.40
CA ARG A 75 -16.30 -0.51 7.42
C ARG A 75 -15.01 -0.96 6.75
N ILE A 76 -14.64 -0.32 5.63
CA ILE A 76 -13.36 -0.55 4.95
C ILE A 76 -12.20 -0.32 5.93
N LYS A 77 -12.13 0.83 6.60
CA LYS A 77 -11.07 1.19 7.57
C LYS A 77 -10.83 0.14 8.65
N ARG A 78 -11.86 -0.58 9.07
CA ARG A 78 -11.77 -1.65 10.07
C ARG A 78 -11.19 -2.95 9.52
N ARG A 79 -11.15 -3.13 8.21
CA ARG A 79 -10.71 -4.35 7.52
C ARG A 79 -9.36 -4.23 6.88
N ILE A 80 -8.83 -3.00 6.79
CA ILE A 80 -7.57 -2.72 6.12
C ILE A 80 -6.50 -2.27 7.11
N GLY A 81 -5.24 -2.51 6.74
CA GLY A 81 -4.11 -1.78 7.28
C GLY A 81 -3.70 -0.68 6.32
N TYR A 82 -3.19 0.42 6.84
CA TYR A 82 -2.72 1.53 6.00
C TYR A 82 -1.40 2.08 6.51
N MET A 83 -0.40 2.16 5.64
CA MET A 83 0.88 2.81 5.87
C MET A 83 1.02 3.95 4.86
N SER A 84 0.97 5.19 5.34
CA SER A 84 1.12 6.37 4.49
C SER A 84 2.58 6.65 4.17
N GLN A 85 2.84 7.40 3.11
CA GLN A 85 4.16 7.86 2.68
C GLN A 85 4.89 8.66 3.78
N ARG A 86 4.17 9.52 4.51
CA ARG A 86 4.68 10.13 5.74
C ARG A 86 4.35 9.20 6.89
N PHE A 87 5.34 8.93 7.77
CA PHE A 87 5.14 8.01 8.88
C PHE A 87 3.89 8.37 9.67
N SER A 88 3.01 7.37 9.81
CA SER A 88 1.84 7.48 10.67
C SER A 88 2.17 7.27 12.15
N LEU A 89 3.41 6.85 12.48
CA LEU A 89 3.84 6.67 13.86
C LEU A 89 4.13 8.02 14.53
N TYR A 90 3.89 8.08 15.83
CA TYR A 90 4.15 9.27 16.64
C TYR A 90 5.60 9.26 17.10
N ASP A 91 6.39 10.24 16.67
CA ASP A 91 7.82 10.35 16.94
C ASP A 91 8.13 10.61 18.43
N ASP A 92 7.22 11.22 19.15
CA ASP A 92 7.24 11.54 20.58
C ASP A 92 6.75 10.39 21.49
N LEU A 93 6.27 9.31 20.91
CA LEU A 93 5.92 8.09 21.63
C LEU A 93 7.00 7.02 21.45
N THR A 94 7.15 6.17 22.45
CA THR A 94 8.04 4.99 22.37
C THR A 94 7.48 3.95 21.40
N VAL A 95 8.32 2.99 20.99
CA VAL A 95 7.90 1.84 20.19
C VAL A 95 6.70 1.13 20.81
N LEU A 96 6.78 0.86 22.13
CA LEU A 96 5.71 0.16 22.84
C LEU A 96 4.41 0.97 22.90
N GLU A 97 4.50 2.27 23.12
CA GLU A 97 3.33 3.17 23.16
C GLU A 97 2.67 3.28 21.79
N ASN A 98 3.44 3.41 20.70
CA ASN A 98 2.90 3.37 19.35
C ASN A 98 2.14 2.06 19.07
N ILE A 99 2.74 0.89 19.38
CA ILE A 99 2.08 -0.41 19.19
C ILE A 99 0.77 -0.47 19.97
N ARG A 100 0.75 -0.03 21.24
CA ARG A 100 -0.45 -0.05 22.09
C ARG A 100 -1.52 0.91 21.59
N LEU A 101 -1.13 2.11 21.15
CA LEU A 101 -2.05 3.10 20.60
C LEU A 101 -2.78 2.54 19.37
N TYR A 102 -2.04 2.00 18.39
CA TYR A 102 -2.64 1.44 17.19
C TYR A 102 -3.44 0.17 17.47
N ALA A 103 -2.99 -0.66 18.40
CA ALA A 103 -3.78 -1.80 18.87
C ALA A 103 -5.15 -1.36 19.42
N GLY A 104 -5.17 -0.24 20.15
CA GLY A 104 -6.42 0.37 20.64
C GLY A 104 -7.28 0.92 19.50
N ILE A 105 -6.69 1.65 18.55
CA ILE A 105 -7.39 2.19 17.36
C ILE A 105 -8.04 1.06 16.55
N TYR A 106 -7.34 -0.09 16.38
CA TYR A 106 -7.86 -1.26 15.71
C TYR A 106 -8.81 -2.12 16.57
N GLY A 107 -9.13 -1.68 17.80
CA GLY A 107 -10.09 -2.34 18.67
C GLY A 107 -9.63 -3.68 19.23
N LEU A 108 -8.32 -3.92 19.35
CA LEU A 108 -7.81 -5.16 19.94
C LEU A 108 -8.09 -5.21 21.44
N ARG A 109 -8.64 -6.32 21.91
CA ARG A 109 -8.87 -6.56 23.34
C ARG A 109 -7.51 -6.65 24.09
N ARG A 110 -7.46 -6.20 25.34
CA ARG A 110 -6.23 -6.12 26.16
C ARG A 110 -5.37 -7.39 26.10
N ARG A 111 -5.96 -8.57 26.26
CA ARG A 111 -5.24 -9.85 26.23
C ARG A 111 -4.59 -10.12 24.87
N GLU A 112 -5.32 -9.82 23.80
CA GLU A 112 -4.82 -10.01 22.43
C GLU A 112 -3.76 -8.97 22.08
N MET A 113 -3.99 -7.71 22.45
CA MET A 113 -3.00 -6.64 22.30
C MET A 113 -1.66 -7.03 22.95
N LEU A 114 -1.67 -7.47 24.21
CA LEU A 114 -0.43 -7.88 24.90
C LEU A 114 0.29 -9.02 24.16
N ARG A 115 -0.45 -10.07 23.77
CA ARG A 115 0.11 -11.19 23.03
C ARG A 115 0.73 -10.76 21.71
N ARG A 116 -0.02 -9.97 20.90
CA ARG A 116 0.46 -9.51 19.59
C ARG A 116 1.63 -8.53 19.72
N THR A 117 1.64 -7.67 20.73
CA THR A 117 2.77 -6.77 21.03
C THR A 117 4.05 -7.56 21.28
N VAL A 118 3.99 -8.58 22.13
CA VAL A 118 5.18 -9.43 22.42
C VAL A 118 5.66 -10.11 21.12
N THR A 119 4.76 -10.73 20.37
CA THR A 119 5.10 -11.39 19.10
C THR A 119 5.72 -10.43 18.09
N LEU A 120 5.20 -9.19 18.01
CA LEU A 120 5.72 -8.16 17.10
C LEU A 120 7.13 -7.73 17.51
N LEU A 121 7.35 -7.42 18.79
CA LEU A 121 8.66 -7.02 19.30
C LEU A 121 9.70 -8.12 19.09
N ASP A 122 9.33 -9.40 19.24
CA ASP A 122 10.20 -10.53 18.98
C ASP A 122 10.56 -10.65 17.50
N ARG A 123 9.55 -10.60 16.63
CA ARG A 123 9.73 -10.69 15.19
C ARG A 123 10.64 -9.59 14.64
N LEU A 124 10.49 -8.36 15.12
CA LEU A 124 11.32 -7.22 14.74
C LEU A 124 12.66 -7.19 15.47
N GLN A 125 12.86 -8.01 16.50
CA GLN A 125 14.00 -7.96 17.43
C GLN A 125 14.07 -6.62 18.19
N PHE A 126 12.93 -6.02 18.48
CA PHE A 126 12.78 -4.68 19.11
C PHE A 126 12.50 -4.76 20.62
N ARG A 127 12.80 -5.89 21.29
CA ARG A 127 12.57 -5.99 22.74
C ARG A 127 13.37 -4.96 23.54
N ARG A 128 14.63 -4.70 23.12
CA ARG A 128 15.50 -3.72 23.79
C ARG A 128 15.06 -2.29 23.51
N GLU A 129 14.53 -2.05 22.33
CA GLU A 129 14.08 -0.75 21.81
C GLU A 129 12.64 -0.41 22.21
N ALA A 130 11.94 -1.28 22.94
CA ALA A 130 10.53 -1.09 23.30
C ALA A 130 10.27 0.26 24.02
N GLY A 131 11.22 0.74 24.83
CA GLY A 131 11.17 2.04 25.50
C GLY A 131 11.83 3.20 24.75
N THR A 132 12.34 2.97 23.52
CA THR A 132 12.99 4.00 22.71
C THR A 132 11.93 4.84 21.98
N LEU A 133 12.12 6.17 21.95
CA LEU A 133 11.25 7.06 21.15
C LEU A 133 11.37 6.73 19.67
N VAL A 134 10.23 6.65 18.97
CA VAL A 134 10.21 6.36 17.54
C VAL A 134 10.99 7.40 16.75
N GLY A 135 10.94 8.67 17.16
CA GLY A 135 11.69 9.76 16.54
C GLY A 135 13.19 9.50 16.41
N SER A 136 13.80 8.76 17.36
CA SER A 136 15.23 8.45 17.38
C SER A 136 15.62 7.19 16.60
N LEU A 137 14.66 6.41 16.11
CA LEU A 137 14.95 5.19 15.34
C LEU A 137 15.48 5.53 13.93
N PRO A 138 16.39 4.69 13.40
CA PRO A 138 16.74 4.74 11.98
C PRO A 138 15.51 4.57 11.07
N LEU A 139 15.55 5.21 9.89
CA LEU A 139 14.43 5.22 8.95
C LEU A 139 13.88 3.83 8.63
N GLY A 140 14.76 2.88 8.31
CA GLY A 140 14.33 1.51 7.99
C GLY A 140 13.66 0.77 9.17
N TRP A 141 14.02 1.11 10.41
CA TRP A 141 13.38 0.57 11.60
C TRP A 141 11.98 1.17 11.79
N LYS A 142 11.83 2.48 11.56
CA LYS A 142 10.52 3.14 11.55
C LYS A 142 9.59 2.51 10.51
N GLN A 143 10.09 2.22 9.30
CA GLN A 143 9.29 1.57 8.26
C GLN A 143 8.85 0.17 8.65
N LYS A 144 9.76 -0.68 9.16
CA LYS A 144 9.42 -2.03 9.64
C LYS A 144 8.37 -1.97 10.76
N LEU A 145 8.52 -1.02 11.70
CA LEU A 145 7.55 -0.82 12.77
C LEU A 145 6.19 -0.37 12.22
N ALA A 146 6.16 0.61 11.31
CA ALA A 146 4.94 1.13 10.70
C ALA A 146 4.17 0.04 9.95
N PHE A 147 4.85 -0.77 9.13
CA PHE A 147 4.26 -1.92 8.46
C PHE A 147 3.70 -2.95 9.46
N SER A 148 4.47 -3.27 10.49
CA SER A 148 4.07 -4.27 11.49
C SER A 148 2.89 -3.79 12.33
N VAL A 149 2.79 -2.50 12.61
CA VAL A 149 1.64 -1.87 13.26
C VAL A 149 0.43 -1.87 12.33
N ALA A 150 0.60 -1.52 11.05
CA ALA A 150 -0.49 -1.55 10.05
C ALA A 150 -1.08 -2.97 9.85
N THR A 151 -0.29 -4.01 10.09
CA THR A 151 -0.72 -5.42 9.98
C THR A 151 -1.07 -6.08 11.32
N LEU A 152 -0.96 -5.34 12.44
CA LEU A 152 -1.10 -5.86 13.80
C LEU A 152 -2.46 -6.54 14.06
N HIS A 153 -3.53 -6.01 13.50
CA HIS A 153 -4.90 -6.54 13.64
C HIS A 153 -5.25 -7.64 12.64
N ARG A 154 -4.29 -8.06 11.78
CA ARG A 154 -4.46 -9.05 10.70
C ARG A 154 -5.52 -8.62 9.68
N PRO A 155 -5.32 -7.50 9.00
CA PRO A 155 -6.26 -7.02 7.99
C PRO A 155 -6.34 -7.97 6.80
N GLU A 156 -7.48 -7.93 6.08
CA GLU A 156 -7.64 -8.65 4.82
C GLU A 156 -6.81 -8.03 3.69
N VAL A 157 -6.64 -6.68 3.75
CA VAL A 157 -5.83 -5.91 2.79
C VAL A 157 -4.95 -4.94 3.56
N VAL A 158 -3.68 -4.83 3.19
CA VAL A 158 -2.80 -3.74 3.63
C VAL A 158 -2.44 -2.85 2.45
N PHE A 159 -2.63 -1.55 2.63
CA PHE A 159 -2.25 -0.51 1.67
C PHE A 159 -0.96 0.15 2.12
N LEU A 160 0.03 0.21 1.22
CA LEU A 160 1.36 0.73 1.47
C LEU A 160 1.66 1.85 0.46
N ASP A 161 1.76 3.09 0.94
CA ASP A 161 2.01 4.25 0.08
C ASP A 161 3.50 4.57 0.05
N GLU A 162 4.19 4.17 -1.02
CA GLU A 162 5.64 4.35 -1.23
C GLU A 162 6.49 3.91 -0.01
N PRO A 163 6.30 2.68 0.49
CA PRO A 163 6.81 2.28 1.81
C PRO A 163 8.32 2.19 1.91
N THR A 164 9.03 2.14 0.79
CA THR A 164 10.48 1.94 0.69
C THR A 164 11.22 3.23 0.29
N GLY A 165 10.51 4.35 0.24
CA GLY A 165 11.08 5.64 -0.10
C GLY A 165 12.21 6.05 0.87
N GLY A 166 13.37 6.42 0.31
CA GLY A 166 14.50 6.97 1.08
C GLY A 166 15.34 5.96 1.87
N VAL A 167 15.12 4.64 1.73
CA VAL A 167 15.96 3.62 2.39
C VAL A 167 16.97 3.01 1.42
N ASP A 168 18.06 2.52 2.02
CA ASP A 168 19.10 1.79 1.31
C ASP A 168 18.60 0.46 0.71
N PRO A 169 19.30 -0.12 -0.29
CA PRO A 169 18.86 -1.34 -0.96
C PRO A 169 18.72 -2.56 -0.03
N VAL A 170 19.55 -2.68 1.01
CA VAL A 170 19.49 -3.81 1.96
C VAL A 170 18.22 -3.72 2.79
N THR A 171 17.95 -2.54 3.35
CA THR A 171 16.73 -2.27 4.12
C THR A 171 15.48 -2.45 3.25
N ARG A 172 15.50 -2.01 1.97
CA ARG A 172 14.43 -2.22 1.00
C ARG A 172 14.13 -3.71 0.83
N ARG A 173 15.15 -4.53 0.59
CA ARG A 173 14.99 -5.98 0.45
C ARG A 173 14.36 -6.61 1.70
N GLN A 174 14.85 -6.26 2.89
CA GLN A 174 14.28 -6.74 4.14
C GLN A 174 12.83 -6.33 4.35
N PHE A 175 12.44 -5.16 3.85
CA PHE A 175 11.05 -4.71 3.89
C PHE A 175 10.16 -5.55 2.96
N TRP A 176 10.65 -5.90 1.76
CA TRP A 176 9.93 -6.79 0.86
C TRP A 176 9.78 -8.21 1.42
N GLU A 177 10.74 -8.70 2.19
CA GLU A 177 10.59 -9.97 2.92
C GLU A 177 9.38 -9.94 3.89
N LEU A 178 9.17 -8.82 4.61
CA LEU A 178 7.98 -8.64 5.46
C LEU A 178 6.68 -8.62 4.65
N ILE A 179 6.70 -8.03 3.46
CA ILE A 179 5.53 -8.03 2.54
C ILE A 179 5.22 -9.46 2.10
N TYR A 180 6.22 -10.24 1.67
CA TYR A 180 6.04 -11.63 1.27
C TYR A 180 5.50 -12.51 2.42
N GLU A 181 6.01 -12.32 3.63
CA GLU A 181 5.49 -13.05 4.80
C GLU A 181 4.02 -12.71 5.09
N ALA A 182 3.63 -11.43 4.96
CA ALA A 182 2.25 -11.03 5.15
C ALA A 182 1.32 -11.64 4.08
N ALA A 183 1.76 -11.63 2.82
CA ALA A 183 1.01 -12.23 1.70
C ALA A 183 0.91 -13.76 1.85
N ALA A 184 1.98 -14.44 2.24
CA ALA A 184 1.97 -15.87 2.56
C ALA A 184 1.02 -16.20 3.72
N GLY A 185 0.84 -15.26 4.67
CA GLY A 185 -0.14 -15.34 5.75
C GLY A 185 -1.59 -15.04 5.32
N GLY A 186 -1.84 -14.79 4.03
CA GLY A 186 -3.16 -14.56 3.45
C GLY A 186 -3.60 -13.09 3.38
N THR A 187 -2.77 -12.14 3.82
CA THR A 187 -3.06 -10.70 3.66
C THR A 187 -2.81 -10.29 2.21
N THR A 188 -3.77 -9.62 1.58
CA THR A 188 -3.56 -8.97 0.28
C THR A 188 -2.76 -7.71 0.46
N VAL A 189 -1.76 -7.48 -0.38
CA VAL A 189 -0.90 -6.28 -0.30
C VAL A 189 -1.12 -5.41 -1.52
N PHE A 190 -1.52 -4.16 -1.31
CA PHE A 190 -1.60 -3.13 -2.33
C PHE A 190 -0.50 -2.11 -2.07
N VAL A 191 0.50 -2.04 -2.94
CA VAL A 191 1.67 -1.16 -2.76
C VAL A 191 1.76 -0.15 -3.88
N THR A 192 1.87 1.15 -3.55
CA THR A 192 2.23 2.16 -4.55
C THR A 192 3.75 2.36 -4.54
N THR A 193 4.30 2.59 -5.71
CA THR A 193 5.71 2.96 -5.86
C THR A 193 5.94 3.75 -7.14
N HIS A 194 6.98 4.56 -7.15
CA HIS A 194 7.54 5.17 -8.35
C HIS A 194 8.84 4.48 -8.81
N TYR A 195 9.33 3.49 -8.05
CA TYR A 195 10.48 2.67 -8.40
C TYR A 195 10.04 1.51 -9.30
N MET A 196 10.45 1.54 -10.57
CA MET A 196 10.02 0.54 -11.55
C MET A 196 10.65 -0.84 -11.32
N ASP A 197 11.80 -0.92 -10.64
CA ASP A 197 12.43 -2.17 -10.22
C ASP A 197 11.60 -2.92 -9.16
N GLU A 198 10.82 -2.21 -8.34
CA GLU A 198 9.94 -2.84 -7.36
C GLU A 198 8.75 -3.57 -8.00
N ALA A 199 8.42 -3.27 -9.25
CA ALA A 199 7.42 -4.03 -10.00
C ALA A 199 7.72 -5.53 -10.03
N GLU A 200 9.01 -5.90 -10.12
CA GLU A 200 9.44 -7.30 -10.20
C GLU A 200 9.12 -8.10 -8.92
N TYR A 201 8.87 -7.42 -7.80
CA TYR A 201 8.47 -8.03 -6.54
C TYR A 201 6.96 -8.27 -6.43
N CYS A 202 6.16 -7.73 -7.36
CA CYS A 202 4.70 -7.83 -7.35
C CYS A 202 4.21 -9.01 -8.21
N SER A 203 3.09 -9.60 -7.81
CA SER A 203 2.41 -10.65 -8.61
C SER A 203 1.86 -10.07 -9.92
N ARG A 204 1.20 -8.93 -9.81
CA ARG A 204 0.71 -8.10 -10.91
C ARG A 204 0.91 -6.64 -10.60
N VAL A 205 0.98 -5.85 -11.65
CA VAL A 205 1.14 -4.39 -11.53
C VAL A 205 0.16 -3.66 -12.42
N SER A 206 -0.26 -2.49 -11.96
CA SER A 206 -0.95 -1.48 -12.74
C SER A 206 -0.02 -0.29 -12.92
N ILE A 207 0.14 0.19 -14.16
CA ILE A 207 0.95 1.38 -14.46
C ILE A 207 0.01 2.54 -14.72
N MET A 208 0.13 3.55 -13.87
CA MET A 208 -0.68 4.76 -13.91
C MET A 208 0.08 5.92 -14.54
N VAL A 209 -0.52 6.55 -15.56
CA VAL A 209 0.00 7.74 -16.24
C VAL A 209 -1.18 8.73 -16.40
N ASP A 210 -0.98 9.98 -16.01
CA ASP A 210 -1.98 11.06 -16.14
C ASP A 210 -3.35 10.74 -15.56
N GLY A 211 -3.41 10.03 -14.44
CA GLY A 211 -4.66 9.66 -13.79
C GLY A 211 -5.34 8.42 -14.35
N GLN A 212 -4.79 7.78 -15.37
CA GLN A 212 -5.36 6.61 -16.04
C GLN A 212 -4.46 5.37 -15.87
N VAL A 213 -5.07 4.20 -15.78
CA VAL A 213 -4.37 2.92 -15.88
C VAL A 213 -4.05 2.65 -17.35
N ARG A 214 -2.78 2.64 -17.70
CA ARG A 214 -2.30 2.45 -19.08
C ARG A 214 -1.89 1.01 -19.37
N ALA A 215 -1.50 0.25 -18.36
CA ALA A 215 -1.17 -1.16 -18.47
C ALA A 215 -1.49 -1.88 -17.17
N LEU A 216 -1.86 -3.15 -17.27
CA LEU A 216 -2.18 -4.03 -16.15
C LEU A 216 -1.78 -5.46 -16.50
N GLY A 217 -0.97 -6.09 -15.70
CA GLY A 217 -0.52 -7.48 -15.93
C GLY A 217 0.62 -7.91 -15.03
N ALA A 218 1.09 -9.15 -15.17
CA ALA A 218 2.31 -9.59 -14.53
C ALA A 218 3.53 -8.88 -15.15
N PRO A 219 4.58 -8.55 -14.37
CA PRO A 219 5.76 -7.84 -14.91
C PRO A 219 6.37 -8.52 -16.14
N ALA A 220 6.48 -9.85 -16.12
CA ALA A 220 7.00 -10.63 -17.27
C ALA A 220 6.08 -10.53 -18.51
N GLU A 221 4.77 -10.46 -18.33
CA GLU A 221 3.81 -10.30 -19.43
C GLU A 221 3.90 -8.92 -20.05
N LEU A 222 3.98 -7.87 -19.20
CA LEU A 222 4.10 -6.49 -19.66
C LEU A 222 5.43 -6.29 -20.42
N LYS A 223 6.55 -6.81 -19.91
CA LYS A 223 7.83 -6.76 -20.64
C LYS A 223 7.72 -7.39 -22.03
N ARG A 224 7.07 -8.55 -22.16
CA ARG A 224 6.83 -9.17 -23.47
C ARG A 224 5.90 -8.35 -24.36
N GLN A 225 4.79 -7.84 -23.81
CA GLN A 225 3.81 -7.04 -24.55
C GLN A 225 4.41 -5.78 -25.16
N PHE A 226 5.31 -5.12 -24.45
CA PHE A 226 5.96 -3.87 -24.86
C PHE A 226 7.35 -4.10 -25.51
N ALA A 227 7.77 -5.36 -25.73
CA ALA A 227 9.10 -5.72 -26.24
C ALA A 227 10.23 -5.01 -25.45
N ALA A 228 10.11 -4.93 -24.12
CA ALA A 228 10.99 -4.22 -23.21
C ALA A 228 11.83 -5.19 -22.38
N GLY A 229 13.09 -4.79 -22.10
CA GLY A 229 14.00 -5.56 -21.24
C GLY A 229 13.77 -5.34 -19.75
N SER A 230 13.10 -4.22 -19.37
CA SER A 230 12.85 -3.84 -17.99
C SER A 230 11.49 -3.17 -17.81
N MET A 231 10.99 -3.11 -16.56
CA MET A 231 9.78 -2.36 -16.26
C MET A 231 9.95 -0.85 -16.42
N ASP A 232 11.17 -0.34 -16.30
CA ASP A 232 11.49 1.06 -16.57
C ASP A 232 11.27 1.40 -18.07
N GLU A 233 11.69 0.52 -18.98
CA GLU A 233 11.43 0.68 -20.42
C GLU A 233 9.93 0.62 -20.75
N VAL A 234 9.18 -0.28 -20.11
CA VAL A 234 7.71 -0.33 -20.24
C VAL A 234 7.11 1.00 -19.82
N PHE A 235 7.51 1.49 -18.66
CA PHE A 235 7.01 2.78 -18.15
C PHE A 235 7.36 3.94 -19.08
N ARG A 236 8.60 4.06 -19.53
CA ARG A 236 9.03 5.10 -20.47
C ARG A 236 8.23 5.09 -21.77
N THR A 237 7.91 3.89 -22.27
CA THR A 237 7.08 3.74 -23.48
C THR A 237 5.66 4.26 -23.26
N LEU A 238 5.07 3.98 -22.11
CA LEU A 238 3.72 4.41 -21.75
C LEU A 238 3.66 5.91 -21.42
N ALA A 239 4.74 6.47 -20.86
CA ALA A 239 4.83 7.88 -20.47
C ALA A 239 5.17 8.83 -21.62
N ARG A 240 5.57 8.31 -22.79
CA ARG A 240 5.91 9.09 -24.02
C ARG A 240 4.74 9.89 -24.57
N GLY A 241 4.03 10.62 -24.00
CA GLY A 241 2.85 11.38 -24.43
C GLY A 241 2.06 11.88 -23.24
N ALA A 242 2.66 11.73 -22.05
CA ALA A 242 2.09 12.26 -20.84
C ALA A 242 1.94 13.78 -20.93
N LYS A 243 0.77 14.27 -20.52
CA LYS A 243 0.40 15.70 -20.58
C LYS A 243 0.76 16.44 -19.28
N ARG A 244 0.98 15.69 -18.16
CA ARG A 244 1.31 16.24 -16.87
C ARG A 244 2.83 16.26 -16.75
N THR A 245 3.42 17.46 -16.72
CA THR A 245 4.80 17.70 -16.31
C THR A 245 4.90 17.72 -14.80
N GLU A 246 6.01 17.25 -14.25
CA GLU A 246 6.35 17.34 -12.81
C GLU A 246 6.41 18.79 -12.33
#